data_8095f76f951aeaed04b514719dca429e
#
_entry.id   8095f76f951aeaed04b514719dca429e
#
_cell.length_a   1.000
_cell.length_b   1.000
_cell.length_c   1.000
_cell.angle_alpha   90.00
_cell.angle_beta   90.00
_cell.angle_gamma   90.00
#
_symmetry.space_group_name_H-M   'P 1'
#
loop_
_entity.id
_entity.type
_entity.pdbx_description
1 polymer ?
#
loop_
_entity_poly.entity_id
_entity_poly.type
_entity_poly.pdbx_seq_one_letter_code
_entity_poly.pdbx_strand_id
1 'polypeptide(L)'
;MRTPRSLRSTPAWFSRAGWLVVLALVALAVGAFFVLRRPSVHSTATLVVPPPRGLAIGLDEENANLLGTTGAAAFAPWRERLGAVEPSFVRLDVVWSKLQPSADAPPDWGAQQSGCLRDLPPCAPYDGLRGQLRALAEQQRAHPGRFVGYVDLFGAPPWATVPRHGCVPPGVGPTALALSDAGLAAYRRFVSGVLSLARSEGADLRYWSAWNEPNQPAFISPQRARCATDAQALSPASYAALVRELQGALAAAPGDHRLVLGETAAYDTPRPTALSTVEFVDGLPHDVVCASDIWAQHAYVGTEGIGPVASLAGDPGRAGSATLLADLERVLERRGCPTPKRIWITETGVGGPKPGGPRPTDPAALRGQCRALNAALTAWYRDPRVDTAFQYTFRQDDSYPVGLVDTGLTRAFPTYDLVRAWSTRGFSTDGPPPVPGSCR
;
A
#
# COMPACT_ATOMS: atom_id res chain seq x y z
N MET A 1 0.45 69.93 -69.34
CA MET A 1 1.12 69.05 -70.35
C MET A 1 1.66 67.81 -69.63
N ARG A 2 1.20 66.63 -70.13
CA ARG A 2 1.77 65.28 -69.94
C ARG A 2 1.65 64.57 -68.56
N THR A 3 0.75 63.67 -68.55
CA THR A 3 0.49 62.40 -67.93
C THR A 3 1.65 61.40 -67.88
N PRO A 4 1.37 60.21 -67.39
CA PRO A 4 1.66 59.52 -66.12
C PRO A 4 2.44 58.22 -66.34
N ARG A 5 2.79 57.48 -65.29
CA ARG A 5 3.01 56.01 -65.36
C ARG A 5 3.12 55.43 -63.92
N SER A 6 2.12 54.74 -63.60
CA SER A 6 1.87 53.30 -63.47
C SER A 6 2.63 52.65 -62.32
N LEU A 7 1.91 52.45 -61.28
CA LEU A 7 2.19 51.59 -60.15
C LEU A 7 2.07 50.10 -60.55
N ARG A 8 3.09 49.32 -60.30
CA ARG A 8 3.02 47.83 -60.35
C ARG A 8 2.43 47.30 -59.07
N SER A 9 1.34 46.56 -59.22
CA SER A 9 0.70 45.77 -58.18
C SER A 9 1.59 44.57 -57.79
N THR A 10 1.86 44.44 -56.51
CA THR A 10 2.32 43.19 -55.87
C THR A 10 1.14 42.23 -55.66
N PRO A 11 1.28 40.95 -55.92
CA PRO A 11 0.19 39.99 -55.73
C PRO A 11 -0.03 39.71 -54.24
N ALA A 12 -1.24 40.01 -53.80
CA ALA A 12 -1.77 39.57 -52.49
C ALA A 12 -2.09 38.06 -52.53
N TRP A 13 -1.14 37.23 -52.18
CA TRP A 13 -1.35 35.78 -52.01
C TRP A 13 -0.92 35.33 -50.63
N PHE A 14 -1.52 35.90 -49.59
CA PHE A 14 -1.64 35.26 -48.30
C PHE A 14 -3.01 35.60 -47.72
N SER A 15 -3.97 34.76 -48.10
CA SER A 15 -5.29 34.83 -47.51
C SER A 15 -5.25 34.38 -46.03
N ARG A 16 -6.07 35.03 -45.18
CA ARG A 16 -6.22 34.66 -43.77
C ARG A 16 -6.49 33.15 -43.56
N ALA A 17 -7.03 32.48 -44.58
CA ALA A 17 -7.25 31.03 -44.61
C ALA A 17 -5.92 30.21 -44.62
N GLY A 18 -4.86 30.70 -45.27
CA GLY A 18 -3.53 30.01 -45.28
C GLY A 18 -2.89 29.95 -43.92
N TRP A 19 -3.00 31.02 -43.13
CA TRP A 19 -2.46 31.05 -41.77
C TRP A 19 -3.23 30.15 -40.80
N LEU A 20 -4.52 29.98 -40.95
CA LEU A 20 -5.34 29.07 -40.12
C LEU A 20 -5.00 27.58 -40.39
N VAL A 21 -4.70 27.24 -41.66
CA VAL A 21 -4.26 25.89 -42.01
C VAL A 21 -2.88 25.57 -41.44
N VAL A 22 -1.94 26.53 -41.51
CA VAL A 22 -0.61 26.33 -40.91
C VAL A 22 -0.68 26.24 -39.41
N LEU A 23 -1.49 27.04 -38.73
CA LEU A 23 -1.68 26.94 -37.28
C LEU A 23 -2.36 25.63 -36.88
N ALA A 24 -3.32 25.13 -37.64
CA ALA A 24 -3.97 23.84 -37.40
C ALA A 24 -2.99 22.66 -37.59
N LEU A 25 -2.14 22.71 -38.61
CA LEU A 25 -1.09 21.68 -38.82
C LEU A 25 0.00 21.72 -37.77
N VAL A 26 0.41 22.89 -37.28
CA VAL A 26 1.34 23.01 -36.16
C VAL A 26 0.72 22.54 -34.86
N ALA A 27 -0.54 22.84 -34.59
CA ALA A 27 -1.27 22.33 -33.40
C ALA A 27 -1.41 20.80 -33.44
N LEU A 28 -1.71 20.22 -34.61
CA LEU A 28 -1.78 18.76 -34.82
C LEU A 28 -0.39 18.11 -34.68
N ALA A 29 0.67 18.72 -35.19
CA ALA A 29 2.03 18.22 -35.05
C ALA A 29 2.52 18.28 -33.60
N VAL A 30 2.22 19.36 -32.88
CA VAL A 30 2.53 19.51 -31.43
C VAL A 30 1.70 18.52 -30.62
N GLY A 31 0.40 18.36 -30.90
CA GLY A 31 -0.45 17.38 -30.26
C GLY A 31 0.02 15.94 -30.49
N ALA A 32 0.39 15.58 -31.73
CA ALA A 32 0.96 14.29 -32.07
C ALA A 32 2.32 14.05 -31.39
N PHE A 33 3.16 15.08 -31.25
CA PHE A 33 4.44 15.00 -30.57
C PHE A 33 4.28 14.74 -29.06
N PHE A 34 3.29 15.34 -28.41
CA PHE A 34 2.96 15.07 -27.00
C PHE A 34 2.26 13.73 -26.78
N VAL A 35 1.46 13.26 -27.73
CA VAL A 35 0.82 11.93 -27.66
C VAL A 35 1.83 10.81 -27.91
N LEU A 36 2.82 11.02 -28.80
CA LEU A 36 3.84 10.01 -29.13
C LEU A 36 5.02 10.01 -28.13
N ARG A 37 5.20 11.07 -27.32
CA ARG A 37 6.16 11.13 -26.22
C ARG A 37 5.50 10.93 -24.86
N ARG A 38 4.56 9.99 -24.72
CA ARG A 38 4.30 9.44 -23.40
C ARG A 38 5.56 8.68 -23.00
N PRO A 39 6.29 9.11 -21.96
CA PRO A 39 7.38 8.28 -21.46
C PRO A 39 6.72 6.99 -21.02
N SER A 40 7.00 5.88 -21.72
CA SER A 40 6.81 4.57 -21.17
C SER A 40 7.71 4.52 -19.94
N VAL A 41 7.12 4.53 -18.76
CA VAL A 41 7.84 4.32 -17.51
C VAL A 41 8.26 2.84 -17.49
N HIS A 42 9.22 2.50 -18.34
CA HIS A 42 10.02 1.32 -18.17
C HIS A 42 11.19 1.72 -17.27
N SER A 43 10.91 1.81 -15.97
CA SER A 43 11.98 1.83 -14.99
C SER A 43 12.68 0.47 -15.07
N THR A 44 13.87 0.47 -15.65
CA THR A 44 14.81 -0.66 -15.59
C THR A 44 15.57 -0.65 -14.26
N ALA A 45 15.02 0.01 -13.23
CA ALA A 45 15.62 -0.01 -11.91
C ALA A 45 15.64 -1.45 -11.39
N THR A 46 16.81 -1.91 -11.06
CA THR A 46 17.04 -3.23 -10.46
C THR A 46 16.17 -3.33 -9.21
N LEU A 47 15.17 -4.21 -9.24
CA LEU A 47 14.45 -4.62 -8.05
C LEU A 47 15.49 -4.94 -6.97
N VAL A 48 15.31 -4.46 -5.74
CA VAL A 48 15.76 -5.22 -4.59
C VAL A 48 14.77 -6.38 -4.49
N VAL A 49 14.84 -7.23 -5.51
CA VAL A 49 14.12 -8.50 -5.52
C VAL A 49 14.92 -9.38 -4.61
N PRO A 50 14.30 -10.00 -3.60
CA PRO A 50 14.94 -11.12 -2.91
C PRO A 50 15.49 -12.08 -3.97
N PRO A 51 16.60 -12.73 -3.72
CA PRO A 51 17.11 -13.75 -4.64
C PRO A 51 15.99 -14.76 -4.94
N PRO A 52 16.01 -15.43 -6.08
CA PRO A 52 14.88 -16.21 -6.62
C PRO A 52 14.33 -17.33 -5.72
N ARG A 53 14.78 -17.44 -4.50
CA ARG A 53 14.28 -18.31 -3.43
C ARG A 53 14.53 -17.64 -2.09
N GLY A 54 13.68 -16.68 -1.71
CA GLY A 54 13.75 -16.04 -0.41
C GLY A 54 12.45 -15.32 -0.12
N LEU A 55 12.08 -15.22 1.14
CA LEU A 55 10.95 -14.43 1.60
C LEU A 55 11.49 -13.24 2.38
N ALA A 56 11.33 -12.04 1.84
CA ALA A 56 11.64 -10.82 2.55
C ALA A 56 10.62 -10.58 3.66
N ILE A 57 11.08 -10.05 4.79
CA ILE A 57 10.17 -9.66 5.88
C ILE A 57 10.09 -8.15 5.93
N GLY A 58 8.86 -7.64 5.86
CA GLY A 58 8.48 -6.28 6.16
C GLY A 58 7.89 -6.16 7.57
N LEU A 59 7.81 -4.95 8.07
CA LEU A 59 7.22 -4.63 9.36
C LEU A 59 6.36 -3.38 9.21
N ASP A 60 5.18 -3.43 9.81
CA ASP A 60 4.27 -2.29 9.94
C ASP A 60 4.48 -1.67 11.33
N GLU A 61 4.93 -0.43 11.40
CA GLU A 61 5.07 0.33 12.63
C GLU A 61 5.19 1.82 12.33
N GLU A 62 4.27 2.61 12.92
CA GLU A 62 4.16 4.04 12.66
C GLU A 62 4.70 4.92 13.78
N ASN A 63 4.88 4.38 15.00
CA ASN A 63 5.31 5.20 16.13
C ASN A 63 6.79 5.58 15.99
N ALA A 64 7.05 6.86 15.74
CA ALA A 64 8.41 7.38 15.59
C ALA A 64 9.33 7.06 16.79
N ASN A 65 8.77 6.94 18.01
CA ASN A 65 9.54 6.57 19.20
C ASN A 65 10.00 5.09 19.18
N LEU A 66 9.31 4.24 18.44
CA LEU A 66 9.69 2.83 18.24
C LEU A 66 10.54 2.68 16.98
N LEU A 67 10.12 3.33 15.89
CA LEU A 67 10.77 3.17 14.59
C LEU A 67 12.17 3.81 14.54
N GLY A 68 12.40 4.92 15.24
CA GLY A 68 13.69 5.65 15.19
C GLY A 68 14.85 4.92 15.88
N THR A 69 16.05 5.46 15.76
CA THR A 69 17.22 5.03 16.54
C THR A 69 17.34 5.83 17.85
N THR A 70 16.66 6.97 17.91
CA THR A 70 16.57 7.87 19.07
C THR A 70 15.13 8.09 19.48
N GLY A 71 14.88 8.72 20.62
CA GLY A 71 13.54 9.04 21.11
C GLY A 71 13.37 8.87 22.62
N ALA A 72 12.13 8.88 23.08
CA ALA A 72 11.80 8.84 24.50
C ALA A 72 12.34 7.57 25.20
N ALA A 73 12.86 7.72 26.41
CA ALA A 73 13.50 6.65 27.18
C ALA A 73 12.56 5.46 27.45
N ALA A 74 11.26 5.70 27.65
CA ALA A 74 10.27 4.63 27.88
C ALA A 74 10.16 3.64 26.70
N PHE A 75 10.58 4.04 25.50
CA PHE A 75 10.57 3.19 24.30
C PHE A 75 11.94 2.54 24.01
N ALA A 76 13.01 2.96 24.68
CA ALA A 76 14.39 2.55 24.34
C ALA A 76 14.58 1.03 24.21
N PRO A 77 14.16 0.17 25.17
CA PRO A 77 14.35 -1.28 25.07
C PRO A 77 13.59 -1.90 23.89
N TRP A 78 12.47 -1.30 23.51
CA TRP A 78 11.59 -1.79 22.45
C TRP A 78 12.06 -1.32 21.08
N ARG A 79 12.59 -0.10 21.00
CA ARG A 79 13.26 0.44 19.83
C ARG A 79 14.48 -0.39 19.43
N GLU A 80 15.32 -0.78 20.41
CA GLU A 80 16.44 -1.70 20.19
C GLU A 80 15.96 -3.06 19.66
N ARG A 81 14.85 -3.59 20.21
CA ARG A 81 14.24 -4.83 19.72
C ARG A 81 13.67 -4.70 18.31
N LEU A 82 13.04 -3.56 17.98
CA LEU A 82 12.57 -3.31 16.62
C LEU A 82 13.76 -3.24 15.65
N GLY A 83 14.81 -2.49 15.99
CA GLY A 83 16.05 -2.43 15.21
C GLY A 83 16.66 -3.81 14.99
N ALA A 84 16.66 -4.67 15.99
CA ALA A 84 17.20 -6.05 15.91
C ALA A 84 16.36 -7.00 15.02
N VAL A 85 15.15 -6.62 14.60
CA VAL A 85 14.41 -7.35 13.56
C VAL A 85 15.08 -7.16 12.21
N GLU A 86 15.68 -5.99 11.95
CA GLU A 86 16.29 -5.64 10.66
C GLU A 86 15.37 -5.95 9.46
N PRO A 87 14.12 -5.45 9.44
CA PRO A 87 13.19 -5.76 8.36
C PRO A 87 13.72 -5.23 7.03
N SER A 88 13.42 -5.94 5.94
CA SER A 88 13.76 -5.47 4.59
C SER A 88 12.96 -4.22 4.23
N PHE A 89 11.72 -4.18 4.67
CA PHE A 89 10.78 -3.09 4.37
C PHE A 89 10.08 -2.61 5.65
N VAL A 90 9.70 -1.32 5.64
CA VAL A 90 8.79 -0.75 6.63
C VAL A 90 7.58 -0.16 5.90
N ARG A 91 6.39 -0.60 6.27
CA ARG A 91 5.13 -0.05 5.78
C ARG A 91 4.68 1.07 6.71
N LEU A 92 4.34 2.20 6.12
CA LEU A 92 3.79 3.38 6.79
C LEU A 92 2.38 3.65 6.27
N ASP A 93 1.43 3.66 7.17
CA ASP A 93 0.04 3.99 6.91
C ASP A 93 -0.15 5.52 6.93
N VAL A 94 -0.44 6.12 5.79
CA VAL A 94 -0.60 7.57 5.66
C VAL A 94 -2.07 7.93 5.53
N VAL A 95 -2.66 8.38 6.63
CA VAL A 95 -4.09 8.75 6.70
C VAL A 95 -4.29 10.20 6.27
N TRP A 96 -4.71 10.41 5.02
CA TRP A 96 -4.82 11.75 4.42
C TRP A 96 -5.72 12.70 5.22
N SER A 97 -6.90 12.25 5.66
CA SER A 97 -7.86 13.08 6.41
C SER A 97 -7.33 13.60 7.75
N LYS A 98 -6.37 12.88 8.37
CA LYS A 98 -5.72 13.32 9.60
C LYS A 98 -4.71 14.43 9.34
N LEU A 99 -4.04 14.38 8.20
CA LEU A 99 -2.98 15.33 7.82
C LEU A 99 -3.54 16.58 7.12
N GLN A 100 -4.69 16.47 6.45
CA GLN A 100 -5.34 17.58 5.74
C GLN A 100 -6.86 17.57 5.95
N PRO A 101 -7.36 17.90 7.13
CA PRO A 101 -8.80 17.88 7.44
C PRO A 101 -9.61 18.95 6.67
N SER A 102 -8.97 20.04 6.20
CA SER A 102 -9.58 21.14 5.46
C SER A 102 -8.99 21.30 4.07
N ALA A 103 -9.84 21.66 3.09
CA ALA A 103 -9.41 21.97 1.72
C ALA A 103 -8.58 23.27 1.64
N ASP A 104 -8.85 24.22 2.54
CA ASP A 104 -8.27 25.56 2.51
C ASP A 104 -6.90 25.64 3.21
N ALA A 105 -6.48 24.55 3.86
CA ALA A 105 -5.19 24.47 4.53
C ALA A 105 -4.25 23.45 3.84
N PRO A 106 -2.94 23.73 3.81
CA PRO A 106 -1.97 22.73 3.40
C PRO A 106 -1.97 21.56 4.40
N PRO A 107 -1.45 20.36 3.99
CA PRO A 107 -1.28 19.26 4.92
C PRO A 107 -0.36 19.65 6.10
N ASP A 108 -0.77 19.31 7.31
CA ASP A 108 0.06 19.44 8.50
C ASP A 108 0.91 18.17 8.70
N TRP A 109 2.10 18.19 8.15
CA TRP A 109 3.03 17.06 8.23
C TRP A 109 3.60 16.82 9.64
N GLY A 110 3.52 17.85 10.49
CA GLY A 110 3.98 17.83 11.88
C GLY A 110 2.85 17.71 12.90
N ALA A 111 1.61 17.41 12.45
CA ALA A 111 0.47 17.22 13.33
C ALA A 111 0.82 16.29 14.48
N GLN A 112 0.89 16.85 15.71
CA GLN A 112 1.38 16.15 16.89
C GLN A 112 0.62 14.85 17.15
N GLN A 113 1.35 13.76 17.26
CA GLN A 113 0.85 12.48 17.73
C GLN A 113 1.23 12.29 19.20
N SER A 114 0.32 11.75 19.99
CA SER A 114 0.58 11.52 21.42
C SER A 114 1.65 10.46 21.68
N GLY A 115 1.91 9.60 20.69
CA GLY A 115 2.74 8.41 20.85
C GLY A 115 2.10 7.31 21.70
N CYS A 116 0.89 7.57 22.24
CA CYS A 116 0.06 6.56 22.86
C CYS A 116 -0.52 5.65 21.78
N LEU A 117 -0.83 4.41 22.12
CA LEU A 117 -1.66 3.56 21.30
C LEU A 117 -3.07 3.53 21.90
N ARG A 118 -4.06 4.16 21.23
CA ARG A 118 -5.44 4.29 21.72
C ARG A 118 -5.50 4.80 23.19
N ASP A 119 -4.76 5.87 23.45
CA ASP A 119 -4.61 6.49 24.77
C ASP A 119 -3.94 5.61 25.84
N LEU A 120 -3.40 4.45 25.47
CA LEU A 120 -2.69 3.54 26.37
C LEU A 120 -1.18 3.84 26.39
N PRO A 121 -0.56 3.89 27.60
CA PRO A 121 0.88 4.09 27.73
C PRO A 121 1.68 2.86 27.24
N PRO A 122 3.00 3.02 27.01
CA PRO A 122 3.75 4.28 27.12
C PRO A 122 3.39 5.27 26.01
N CYS A 123 3.46 6.55 26.36
CA CYS A 123 3.17 7.69 25.49
C CYS A 123 4.40 8.60 25.43
N ALA A 124 4.72 9.11 24.26
CA ALA A 124 5.64 10.23 24.08
C ALA A 124 5.31 10.94 22.76
N PRO A 125 5.00 12.23 22.81
CA PRO A 125 4.62 12.98 21.61
C PRO A 125 5.72 12.99 20.55
N TYR A 126 5.31 13.01 19.28
CA TYR A 126 6.20 13.17 18.12
C TYR A 126 5.51 13.92 16.98
N ASP A 127 6.30 14.43 16.03
CA ASP A 127 5.88 15.33 14.95
C ASP A 127 5.21 14.59 13.79
N GLY A 128 4.18 13.81 14.02
CA GLY A 128 3.36 13.16 13.02
C GLY A 128 4.17 12.46 11.92
N LEU A 129 3.73 12.59 10.65
CA LEU A 129 4.40 11.97 9.51
C LEU A 129 5.85 12.43 9.35
N ARG A 130 6.15 13.69 9.65
CA ARG A 130 7.54 14.21 9.64
C ARG A 130 8.43 13.43 10.60
N GLY A 131 7.97 13.19 11.82
CA GLY A 131 8.67 12.40 12.81
C GLY A 131 8.87 10.96 12.39
N GLN A 132 7.85 10.33 11.80
CA GLN A 132 7.93 8.96 11.26
C GLN A 132 8.99 8.85 10.15
N LEU A 133 9.00 9.77 9.19
CA LEU A 133 9.96 9.78 8.09
C LEU A 133 11.39 10.00 8.57
N ARG A 134 11.58 10.90 9.55
CA ARG A 134 12.89 11.11 10.18
C ARG A 134 13.38 9.85 10.88
N ALA A 135 12.51 9.19 11.63
CA ALA A 135 12.79 7.93 12.31
C ALA A 135 13.16 6.81 11.32
N LEU A 136 12.41 6.69 10.22
CA LEU A 136 12.71 5.76 9.15
C LEU A 136 14.09 6.04 8.52
N ALA A 137 14.39 7.31 8.21
CA ALA A 137 15.68 7.72 7.65
C ALA A 137 16.86 7.41 8.60
N GLU A 138 16.67 7.48 9.92
CA GLU A 138 17.66 7.06 10.91
C GLU A 138 17.96 5.56 10.78
N GLN A 139 16.95 4.70 10.70
CA GLN A 139 17.11 3.26 10.52
C GLN A 139 17.77 2.92 9.18
N GLN A 140 17.39 3.58 8.11
CA GLN A 140 17.98 3.37 6.79
C GLN A 140 19.48 3.71 6.77
N ARG A 141 19.89 4.75 7.50
CA ARG A 141 21.32 5.08 7.66
C ARG A 141 22.06 4.07 8.55
N ALA A 142 21.43 3.59 9.62
CA ALA A 142 22.00 2.62 10.53
C ALA A 142 22.12 1.22 9.90
N HIS A 143 21.20 0.86 8.99
CA HIS A 143 21.09 -0.46 8.37
C HIS A 143 20.99 -0.35 6.84
N PRO A 144 22.07 -0.06 6.12
CA PRO A 144 22.05 0.09 4.66
C PRO A 144 21.44 -1.10 3.95
N GLY A 145 20.46 -0.83 3.06
CA GLY A 145 19.71 -1.87 2.32
C GLY A 145 18.57 -2.54 3.10
N ARG A 146 18.28 -2.08 4.31
CA ARG A 146 17.14 -2.49 5.13
C ARG A 146 16.19 -1.31 5.36
N PHE A 147 15.05 -1.56 5.96
CA PHE A 147 14.04 -0.56 6.28
C PHE A 147 13.58 0.25 5.06
N VAL A 148 13.54 -0.37 3.86
CA VAL A 148 13.07 0.31 2.66
C VAL A 148 11.61 0.73 2.85
N GLY A 149 11.29 2.02 2.62
CA GLY A 149 9.97 2.56 2.88
C GLY A 149 8.93 2.07 1.86
N TYR A 150 7.80 1.64 2.39
CA TYR A 150 6.58 1.33 1.67
C TYR A 150 5.44 2.18 2.25
N VAL A 151 4.76 2.93 1.41
CA VAL A 151 3.66 3.82 1.81
C VAL A 151 2.33 3.22 1.37
N ASP A 152 1.41 3.07 2.31
CA ASP A 152 0.01 2.84 2.05
C ASP A 152 -0.83 4.09 2.37
N LEU A 153 -1.68 4.47 1.44
CA LEU A 153 -2.47 5.70 1.52
C LEU A 153 -3.93 5.35 1.76
N PHE A 154 -4.62 6.06 2.65
CA PHE A 154 -6.05 5.92 2.84
C PHE A 154 -6.70 7.07 3.61
N GLY A 155 -8.02 6.97 3.85
CA GLY A 155 -8.76 7.90 4.67
C GLY A 155 -8.94 9.27 4.00
N ALA A 156 -9.79 9.33 2.98
CA ALA A 156 -10.09 10.57 2.27
C ALA A 156 -10.63 11.66 3.21
N PRO A 157 -10.18 12.92 3.12
CA PRO A 157 -10.85 14.00 3.84
C PRO A 157 -12.25 14.22 3.25
N PRO A 158 -13.27 14.47 4.09
CA PRO A 158 -14.67 14.58 3.64
C PRO A 158 -14.90 15.59 2.51
N TRP A 159 -14.12 16.67 2.48
CA TRP A 159 -14.21 17.70 1.43
C TRP A 159 -13.76 17.21 0.04
N ALA A 160 -12.99 16.11 -0.02
CA ALA A 160 -12.47 15.53 -1.28
C ALA A 160 -13.39 14.43 -1.85
N THR A 161 -14.42 14.00 -1.11
CA THR A 161 -15.25 12.85 -1.47
C THR A 161 -16.51 13.24 -2.24
N VAL A 162 -17.07 12.26 -2.97
CA VAL A 162 -18.41 12.40 -3.57
C VAL A 162 -19.50 12.29 -2.50
N PRO A 163 -20.70 12.82 -2.76
CA PRO A 163 -21.87 12.57 -1.93
C PRO A 163 -22.19 11.08 -1.81
N ARG A 164 -22.76 10.69 -0.69
CA ARG A 164 -23.16 9.31 -0.41
C ARG A 164 -24.11 8.77 -1.47
N HIS A 165 -23.77 7.66 -2.11
CA HIS A 165 -24.58 6.99 -3.13
C HIS A 165 -24.30 5.49 -3.14
N GLY A 166 -25.06 4.69 -3.90
CA GLY A 166 -24.84 3.24 -4.00
C GLY A 166 -24.99 2.51 -2.66
N CYS A 167 -24.31 1.37 -2.53
CA CYS A 167 -24.29 0.60 -1.30
C CYS A 167 -23.22 1.11 -0.33
N VAL A 168 -23.63 1.95 0.60
CA VAL A 168 -22.79 2.40 1.72
C VAL A 168 -23.38 1.88 3.02
N PRO A 169 -22.79 0.87 3.67
CA PRO A 169 -23.29 0.29 4.91
C PRO A 169 -23.45 1.29 6.05
N PRO A 170 -24.36 1.04 7.02
CA PRO A 170 -24.40 1.79 8.26
C PRO A 170 -23.03 1.77 8.97
N GLY A 171 -22.64 2.91 9.55
CA GLY A 171 -21.37 3.05 10.26
C GLY A 171 -20.15 3.42 9.38
N VAL A 172 -20.26 3.30 8.06
CA VAL A 172 -19.20 3.80 7.15
C VAL A 172 -19.17 5.32 7.17
N GLY A 173 -18.03 5.88 7.57
CA GLY A 173 -17.82 7.33 7.67
C GLY A 173 -17.53 8.00 6.31
N PRO A 174 -17.54 9.35 6.29
CA PRO A 174 -17.27 10.10 5.06
C PRO A 174 -15.84 9.90 4.53
N THR A 175 -14.89 9.53 5.39
CA THR A 175 -13.48 9.29 5.03
C THR A 175 -13.26 8.03 4.18
N ALA A 176 -14.27 7.19 4.07
CA ALA A 176 -14.26 5.99 3.22
C ALA A 176 -15.01 6.18 1.89
N LEU A 177 -15.61 7.35 1.63
CA LEU A 177 -16.30 7.59 0.37
C LEU A 177 -15.28 7.80 -0.77
N ALA A 178 -15.67 7.40 -1.98
CA ALA A 178 -14.87 7.60 -3.18
C ALA A 178 -14.55 9.08 -3.41
N LEU A 179 -13.43 9.39 -4.04
CA LEU A 179 -13.03 10.76 -4.33
C LEU A 179 -13.83 11.36 -5.49
N SER A 180 -14.12 12.65 -5.40
CA SER A 180 -14.58 13.46 -6.53
C SER A 180 -13.40 13.75 -7.48
N ASP A 181 -13.69 14.30 -8.68
CA ASP A 181 -12.62 14.72 -9.62
C ASP A 181 -11.68 15.76 -8.99
N ALA A 182 -12.24 16.72 -8.25
CA ALA A 182 -11.45 17.69 -7.49
C ALA A 182 -10.62 17.01 -6.38
N GLY A 183 -11.21 15.99 -5.72
CA GLY A 183 -10.55 15.14 -4.74
C GLY A 183 -9.40 14.34 -5.32
N LEU A 184 -9.55 13.77 -6.51
CA LEU A 184 -8.47 13.05 -7.22
C LEU A 184 -7.30 13.98 -7.55
N ALA A 185 -7.58 15.18 -8.06
CA ALA A 185 -6.55 16.18 -8.30
C ALA A 185 -5.85 16.63 -7.00
N ALA A 186 -6.59 16.71 -5.89
CA ALA A 186 -6.04 17.02 -4.58
C ALA A 186 -5.19 15.86 -4.03
N TYR A 187 -5.64 14.61 -4.22
CA TYR A 187 -4.89 13.41 -3.87
C TYR A 187 -3.50 13.38 -4.53
N ARG A 188 -3.44 13.66 -5.84
CA ARG A 188 -2.16 13.75 -6.55
C ARG A 188 -1.23 14.80 -5.94
N ARG A 189 -1.75 15.98 -5.57
CA ARG A 189 -0.96 17.03 -4.89
C ARG A 189 -0.51 16.57 -3.51
N PHE A 190 -1.38 15.89 -2.75
CA PHE A 190 -1.05 15.33 -1.44
C PHE A 190 0.10 14.32 -1.54
N VAL A 191 0.03 13.36 -2.47
CA VAL A 191 1.11 12.39 -2.73
C VAL A 191 2.42 13.10 -3.09
N SER A 192 2.37 14.11 -3.96
CA SER A 192 3.55 14.91 -4.30
C SER A 192 4.15 15.62 -3.08
N GLY A 193 3.29 16.04 -2.15
CA GLY A 193 3.71 16.61 -0.86
C GLY A 193 4.42 15.59 0.04
N VAL A 194 3.89 14.36 0.15
CA VAL A 194 4.54 13.27 0.91
C VAL A 194 5.91 12.92 0.32
N LEU A 195 6.00 12.80 -1.01
CA LEU A 195 7.28 12.57 -1.72
C LEU A 195 8.32 13.68 -1.44
N SER A 196 7.87 14.93 -1.43
CA SER A 196 8.73 16.07 -1.13
C SER A 196 9.18 16.08 0.33
N LEU A 197 8.27 15.78 1.26
CA LEU A 197 8.57 15.67 2.69
C LEU A 197 9.57 14.55 2.94
N ALA A 198 9.35 13.35 2.40
CA ALA A 198 10.25 12.21 2.57
C ALA A 198 11.68 12.56 2.15
N ARG A 199 11.83 13.23 1.00
CA ARG A 199 13.13 13.70 0.53
C ARG A 199 13.75 14.73 1.47
N SER A 200 12.97 15.67 2.01
CA SER A 200 13.49 16.68 2.94
C SER A 200 13.95 16.09 4.27
N GLU A 201 13.31 15.00 4.72
CA GLU A 201 13.68 14.27 5.94
C GLU A 201 14.75 13.18 5.67
N GLY A 202 15.10 12.95 4.39
CA GLY A 202 16.13 11.98 3.99
C GLY A 202 15.66 10.52 4.02
N ALA A 203 14.34 10.28 4.00
CA ALA A 203 13.76 8.94 3.97
C ALA A 203 13.63 8.42 2.53
N ASP A 204 14.09 7.17 2.29
CA ASP A 204 13.86 6.45 1.04
C ASP A 204 12.48 5.77 1.09
N LEU A 205 11.49 6.38 0.45
CA LEU A 205 10.17 5.82 0.22
C LEU A 205 10.11 5.28 -1.20
N ARG A 206 10.33 4.01 -1.38
CA ARG A 206 10.45 3.41 -2.71
C ARG A 206 9.16 2.83 -3.23
N TYR A 207 8.36 2.18 -2.37
CA TYR A 207 7.16 1.48 -2.76
C TYR A 207 5.91 2.23 -2.32
N TRP A 208 4.85 2.22 -3.15
CA TRP A 208 3.66 3.05 -2.95
C TRP A 208 2.41 2.29 -3.34
N SER A 209 1.48 2.16 -2.42
CA SER A 209 0.11 1.70 -2.67
C SER A 209 -0.85 2.87 -2.81
N ALA A 210 -1.80 2.74 -3.72
CA ALA A 210 -2.77 3.82 -3.97
C ALA A 210 -3.82 3.93 -2.87
N TRP A 211 -4.19 2.82 -2.22
CA TRP A 211 -5.20 2.80 -1.17
C TRP A 211 -5.24 1.47 -0.42
N ASN A 212 -5.49 1.53 0.90
CA ASN A 212 -5.68 0.36 1.74
C ASN A 212 -7.03 -0.32 1.46
N GLU A 213 -7.07 -1.64 1.44
CA GLU A 213 -8.23 -2.54 1.35
C GLU A 213 -9.36 -2.02 0.45
N PRO A 214 -9.09 -1.71 -0.83
CA PRO A 214 -10.06 -1.05 -1.69
C PRO A 214 -11.29 -1.91 -2.04
N ASN A 215 -11.28 -3.18 -1.71
CA ASN A 215 -12.39 -4.12 -1.82
C ASN A 215 -13.27 -4.18 -0.56
N GLN A 216 -13.00 -3.33 0.45
CA GLN A 216 -13.72 -3.26 1.72
C GLN A 216 -14.41 -1.89 1.91
N PRO A 217 -15.68 -1.84 2.39
CA PRO A 217 -16.44 -0.60 2.49
C PRO A 217 -15.91 0.39 3.52
N ALA A 218 -15.10 -0.04 4.48
CA ALA A 218 -14.48 0.84 5.46
C ALA A 218 -13.38 1.73 4.85
N PHE A 219 -12.85 1.38 3.67
CA PHE A 219 -11.78 2.12 3.01
C PHE A 219 -12.21 2.74 1.69
N ILE A 220 -13.04 2.05 0.85
CA ILE A 220 -13.69 2.63 -0.32
C ILE A 220 -15.17 2.30 -0.31
N SER A 221 -16.02 3.31 -0.38
CA SER A 221 -17.47 3.17 -0.54
C SER A 221 -18.01 4.14 -1.59
N PRO A 222 -19.00 3.69 -2.39
CA PRO A 222 -19.65 2.38 -2.35
C PRO A 222 -18.82 1.28 -3.01
N GLN A 223 -18.93 0.06 -2.50
CA GLN A 223 -18.37 -1.11 -3.16
C GLN A 223 -19.20 -1.55 -4.37
N ARG A 224 -20.54 -1.39 -4.28
CA ARG A 224 -21.51 -1.81 -5.29
C ARG A 224 -22.59 -0.74 -5.48
N ALA A 225 -23.27 -0.77 -6.63
CA ALA A 225 -24.37 0.14 -6.94
C ALA A 225 -25.59 -0.03 -6.00
N ARG A 226 -25.80 -1.23 -5.46
CA ARG A 226 -26.80 -1.58 -4.43
C ARG A 226 -26.25 -2.69 -3.54
N CYS A 227 -26.74 -2.83 -2.31
CA CYS A 227 -26.27 -3.83 -1.34
C CYS A 227 -26.79 -5.25 -1.71
N ALA A 228 -26.24 -5.81 -2.78
CA ALA A 228 -26.52 -7.16 -3.26
C ALA A 228 -25.29 -7.71 -4.02
N THR A 229 -25.05 -9.00 -3.93
CA THR A 229 -23.87 -9.65 -4.52
C THR A 229 -23.85 -9.63 -6.05
N ASP A 230 -25.00 -9.57 -6.69
CA ASP A 230 -25.18 -9.47 -8.15
C ASP A 230 -25.15 -8.01 -8.67
N ALA A 231 -25.04 -7.02 -7.77
CA ALA A 231 -24.99 -5.63 -8.17
C ALA A 231 -23.64 -5.25 -8.78
N GLN A 232 -23.66 -4.30 -9.71
CA GLN A 232 -22.46 -3.74 -10.33
C GLN A 232 -21.43 -3.33 -9.28
N ALA A 233 -20.20 -3.80 -9.44
CA ALA A 233 -19.05 -3.37 -8.66
C ALA A 233 -18.64 -1.94 -9.04
N LEU A 234 -18.40 -1.07 -8.06
CA LEU A 234 -18.02 0.33 -8.26
C LEU A 234 -16.60 0.64 -7.74
N SER A 235 -16.18 0.00 -6.66
CA SER A 235 -14.86 0.27 -6.07
C SER A 235 -13.67 0.01 -6.99
N PRO A 236 -13.68 -0.96 -7.94
CA PRO A 236 -12.58 -1.12 -8.88
C PRO A 236 -12.33 0.13 -9.75
N ALA A 237 -13.39 0.81 -10.18
CA ALA A 237 -13.25 2.05 -10.96
C ALA A 237 -12.71 3.21 -10.10
N SER A 238 -13.18 3.33 -8.85
CA SER A 238 -12.67 4.32 -7.89
C SER A 238 -11.19 4.11 -7.58
N TYR A 239 -10.80 2.86 -7.32
CA TYR A 239 -9.40 2.51 -7.10
C TYR A 239 -8.54 2.74 -8.35
N ALA A 240 -9.02 2.42 -9.52
CA ALA A 240 -8.32 2.67 -10.78
C ALA A 240 -8.01 4.16 -10.99
N ALA A 241 -8.92 5.05 -10.61
CA ALA A 241 -8.68 6.49 -10.64
C ALA A 241 -7.55 6.90 -9.68
N LEU A 242 -7.56 6.40 -8.44
CA LEU A 242 -6.48 6.63 -7.46
C LEU A 242 -5.12 6.14 -7.97
N VAL A 243 -5.06 4.94 -8.56
CA VAL A 243 -3.83 4.38 -9.15
C VAL A 243 -3.26 5.31 -10.23
N ARG A 244 -4.10 5.84 -11.12
CA ARG A 244 -3.63 6.74 -12.19
C ARG A 244 -3.08 8.05 -11.63
N GLU A 245 -3.71 8.61 -10.61
CA GLU A 245 -3.22 9.82 -9.95
C GLU A 245 -1.90 9.58 -9.20
N LEU A 246 -1.79 8.46 -8.49
CA LEU A 246 -0.55 8.03 -7.85
C LEU A 246 0.57 7.87 -8.88
N GLN A 247 0.33 7.13 -9.97
CA GLN A 247 1.32 6.97 -11.05
C GLN A 247 1.78 8.31 -11.61
N GLY A 248 0.84 9.24 -11.81
CA GLY A 248 1.16 10.58 -12.28
C GLY A 248 2.05 11.37 -11.30
N ALA A 249 1.84 11.20 -9.99
CA ALA A 249 2.68 11.83 -8.97
C ALA A 249 4.08 11.18 -8.91
N LEU A 250 4.15 9.85 -8.91
CA LEU A 250 5.40 9.09 -8.87
C LEU A 250 6.28 9.38 -10.10
N ALA A 251 5.66 9.41 -11.30
CA ALA A 251 6.39 9.71 -12.55
C ALA A 251 6.94 11.14 -12.61
N ALA A 252 6.34 12.08 -11.90
CA ALA A 252 6.79 13.48 -11.83
C ALA A 252 7.87 13.71 -10.77
N ALA A 253 8.01 12.78 -9.81
CA ALA A 253 8.97 12.90 -8.72
C ALA A 253 10.34 12.32 -9.12
N PRO A 254 11.46 12.94 -8.68
CA PRO A 254 12.77 12.32 -8.84
C PRO A 254 12.95 11.16 -7.86
N GLY A 255 13.58 10.08 -8.30
CA GLY A 255 13.84 8.89 -7.51
C GLY A 255 13.33 7.61 -8.17
N ASP A 256 13.63 6.45 -7.56
CA ASP A 256 13.10 5.15 -7.97
C ASP A 256 11.84 4.84 -7.15
N HIS A 257 10.69 5.25 -7.66
CA HIS A 257 9.40 5.01 -7.03
C HIS A 257 8.64 3.92 -7.76
N ARG A 258 8.08 2.97 -7.03
CA ARG A 258 7.40 1.80 -7.55
C ARG A 258 5.98 1.72 -7.05
N LEU A 259 5.08 1.48 -7.97
CA LEU A 259 3.68 1.20 -7.66
C LEU A 259 3.54 -0.24 -7.16
N VAL A 260 2.77 -0.41 -6.10
CA VAL A 260 2.25 -1.69 -5.61
C VAL A 260 0.73 -1.65 -5.77
N LEU A 261 0.16 -2.65 -6.44
CA LEU A 261 -1.29 -2.74 -6.65
C LEU A 261 -1.94 -3.65 -5.62
N GLY A 262 -3.23 -3.49 -5.40
CA GLY A 262 -4.02 -4.40 -4.59
C GLY A 262 -4.29 -3.86 -3.20
N GLU A 263 -3.48 -4.22 -2.19
CA GLU A 263 -3.78 -4.04 -0.76
C GLU A 263 -5.15 -4.63 -0.40
N THR A 264 -5.52 -5.77 -1.02
CA THR A 264 -6.87 -6.28 -0.88
C THR A 264 -7.08 -7.02 0.44
N ALA A 265 -8.20 -6.72 1.11
CA ALA A 265 -8.70 -7.54 2.22
C ALA A 265 -8.97 -8.97 1.74
N ALA A 266 -8.73 -9.94 2.61
CA ALA A 266 -8.80 -11.37 2.29
C ALA A 266 -10.24 -11.91 2.20
N TYR A 267 -11.05 -11.34 1.33
CA TYR A 267 -12.40 -11.86 1.05
C TYR A 267 -12.33 -12.89 -0.08
N ASP A 268 -12.62 -14.13 0.26
CA ASP A 268 -12.66 -15.27 -0.67
C ASP A 268 -13.97 -15.36 -1.46
N THR A 269 -15.07 -14.84 -0.90
CA THR A 269 -16.41 -14.89 -1.49
C THR A 269 -17.05 -13.51 -1.62
N PRO A 270 -17.91 -13.31 -2.64
CA PRO A 270 -18.71 -12.10 -2.79
C PRO A 270 -19.58 -11.80 -1.56
N ARG A 271 -19.67 -10.51 -1.20
CA ARG A 271 -20.54 -10.03 -0.11
C ARG A 271 -21.44 -8.91 -0.62
N PRO A 272 -22.62 -8.69 -0.04
CA PRO A 272 -23.51 -7.61 -0.46
C PRO A 272 -22.86 -6.22 -0.35
N THR A 273 -21.94 -6.04 0.60
CA THR A 273 -21.31 -4.75 0.92
C THR A 273 -19.82 -4.68 0.63
N ALA A 274 -19.19 -5.78 0.19
CA ALA A 274 -17.77 -5.86 -0.14
C ALA A 274 -17.56 -6.71 -1.39
N LEU A 275 -16.39 -6.59 -2.01
CA LEU A 275 -15.99 -7.44 -3.13
C LEU A 275 -15.03 -8.53 -2.64
N SER A 276 -15.15 -9.74 -3.21
CA SER A 276 -14.06 -10.71 -3.07
C SER A 276 -12.81 -10.19 -3.80
N THR A 277 -11.64 -10.70 -3.42
CA THR A 277 -10.38 -10.36 -4.10
C THR A 277 -10.47 -10.63 -5.60
N VAL A 278 -11.06 -11.77 -6.01
CA VAL A 278 -11.23 -12.14 -7.41
C VAL A 278 -12.14 -11.16 -8.15
N GLU A 279 -13.32 -10.83 -7.59
CA GLU A 279 -14.23 -9.84 -8.20
C GLU A 279 -13.56 -8.47 -8.35
N PHE A 280 -12.79 -8.07 -7.35
CA PHE A 280 -12.09 -6.78 -7.39
C PHE A 280 -11.07 -6.74 -8.53
N VAL A 281 -10.23 -7.77 -8.68
CA VAL A 281 -9.24 -7.90 -9.76
C VAL A 281 -9.91 -7.95 -11.13
N ASP A 282 -10.97 -8.75 -11.27
CA ASP A 282 -11.71 -8.86 -12.54
C ASP A 282 -12.38 -7.54 -12.94
N GLY A 283 -12.80 -6.74 -11.96
CA GLY A 283 -13.43 -5.43 -12.18
C GLY A 283 -12.45 -4.30 -12.53
N LEU A 284 -11.14 -4.49 -12.36
CA LEU A 284 -10.14 -3.46 -12.69
C LEU A 284 -9.93 -3.33 -14.21
N PRO A 285 -9.68 -2.11 -14.74
CA PRO A 285 -9.20 -1.94 -16.10
C PRO A 285 -7.87 -2.67 -16.34
N HIS A 286 -7.67 -3.22 -17.55
CA HIS A 286 -6.48 -3.98 -17.92
C HIS A 286 -5.18 -3.16 -17.76
N ASP A 287 -5.19 -1.90 -18.20
CA ASP A 287 -4.08 -0.96 -18.08
C ASP A 287 -3.67 -0.77 -16.61
N VAL A 288 -4.63 -0.74 -15.69
CA VAL A 288 -4.37 -0.60 -14.26
C VAL A 288 -3.80 -1.88 -13.67
N VAL A 289 -4.40 -3.04 -13.95
CA VAL A 289 -3.85 -4.31 -13.45
C VAL A 289 -2.41 -4.51 -13.93
N CYS A 290 -2.10 -4.13 -15.17
CA CYS A 290 -0.77 -4.31 -15.75
C CYS A 290 0.21 -3.14 -15.47
N ALA A 291 -0.19 -2.16 -14.65
CA ALA A 291 0.62 -0.98 -14.34
C ALA A 291 1.82 -1.26 -13.40
N SER A 292 1.81 -2.37 -12.69
CA SER A 292 2.88 -2.83 -11.80
C SER A 292 3.07 -4.34 -11.93
N ASP A 293 4.21 -4.84 -11.57
CA ASP A 293 4.53 -6.27 -11.43
C ASP A 293 4.28 -6.81 -10.00
N ILE A 294 3.89 -5.94 -9.06
CA ILE A 294 3.62 -6.32 -7.66
C ILE A 294 2.13 -6.20 -7.36
N TRP A 295 1.58 -7.25 -6.74
CA TRP A 295 0.25 -7.26 -6.15
C TRP A 295 0.33 -7.49 -4.64
N ALA A 296 -0.29 -6.61 -3.87
CA ALA A 296 -0.40 -6.66 -2.42
C ALA A 296 -1.69 -7.35 -1.98
N GLN A 297 -1.59 -8.25 -1.02
CA GLN A 297 -2.71 -9.00 -0.45
C GLN A 297 -2.56 -9.09 1.06
N HIS A 298 -3.62 -8.83 1.82
CA HIS A 298 -3.66 -9.09 3.26
C HIS A 298 -4.00 -10.56 3.53
N ALA A 299 -3.29 -11.19 4.44
CA ALA A 299 -3.50 -12.59 4.79
C ALA A 299 -3.13 -12.87 6.25
N TYR A 300 -4.11 -12.87 7.13
CA TYR A 300 -3.92 -13.10 8.56
C TYR A 300 -4.14 -14.55 8.98
N VAL A 301 -3.31 -15.04 9.89
CA VAL A 301 -3.33 -16.42 10.33
C VAL A 301 -4.33 -16.62 11.50
N GLY A 302 -5.43 -17.32 11.25
CA GLY A 302 -6.42 -17.64 12.27
C GLY A 302 -7.32 -16.48 12.69
N THR A 303 -7.23 -15.33 12.01
CA THR A 303 -8.13 -14.19 12.15
C THR A 303 -8.99 -14.04 10.89
N GLU A 304 -10.08 -13.28 10.93
CA GLU A 304 -10.97 -12.99 9.79
C GLU A 304 -11.55 -14.23 9.06
N GLY A 305 -11.59 -15.40 9.71
CA GLY A 305 -12.07 -16.63 9.07
C GLY A 305 -11.10 -17.20 8.02
N ILE A 306 -9.95 -16.59 7.81
CA ILE A 306 -8.85 -17.18 7.07
C ILE A 306 -8.31 -18.30 7.94
N GLY A 307 -8.53 -19.53 7.53
CA GLY A 307 -8.08 -20.73 8.24
C GLY A 307 -6.55 -20.73 8.42
N PRO A 308 -6.01 -21.73 9.14
CA PRO A 308 -4.57 -21.88 9.23
C PRO A 308 -3.95 -21.88 7.83
N VAL A 309 -2.74 -21.37 7.74
CA VAL A 309 -2.03 -21.10 6.47
C VAL A 309 -1.88 -22.31 5.56
N ALA A 310 -1.96 -23.54 6.11
CA ALA A 310 -2.13 -24.73 5.27
C ALA A 310 -3.31 -24.57 4.29
N SER A 311 -4.31 -23.76 4.64
CA SER A 311 -5.43 -23.44 3.77
C SER A 311 -5.11 -22.38 2.69
N LEU A 312 -4.14 -21.51 2.90
CA LEU A 312 -3.64 -20.59 1.85
C LEU A 312 -2.74 -21.32 0.85
N ALA A 313 -2.11 -22.41 1.28
CA ALA A 313 -1.21 -23.23 0.46
C ALA A 313 -1.90 -24.38 -0.30
N GLY A 314 -3.24 -24.43 -0.32
CA GLY A 314 -3.98 -25.43 -1.12
C GLY A 314 -4.31 -26.71 -0.38
N ASP A 315 -4.60 -26.67 0.92
CA ASP A 315 -5.18 -27.83 1.63
C ASP A 315 -6.61 -28.10 1.11
N PRO A 316 -6.85 -29.21 0.40
CA PRO A 316 -8.14 -29.50 -0.24
C PRO A 316 -9.29 -29.77 0.77
N GLY A 317 -9.03 -29.76 2.07
CA GLY A 317 -10.01 -30.06 3.11
C GLY A 317 -10.84 -28.91 3.63
N ARG A 318 -10.60 -27.65 3.23
CA ARG A 318 -11.33 -26.47 3.69
C ARG A 318 -11.76 -25.56 2.55
N ALA A 319 -13.05 -25.55 2.25
CA ALA A 319 -13.63 -24.62 1.29
C ALA A 319 -13.45 -23.16 1.75
N GLY A 320 -13.03 -22.28 0.85
CA GLY A 320 -13.02 -20.84 1.00
C GLY A 320 -11.65 -20.21 1.18
N SER A 321 -10.94 -20.47 2.25
CA SER A 321 -9.66 -19.79 2.54
C SER A 321 -8.43 -20.50 1.97
N ALA A 322 -8.52 -21.80 1.70
CA ALA A 322 -7.46 -22.60 1.09
C ALA A 322 -7.12 -22.15 -0.33
N THR A 323 -8.04 -21.48 -1.00
CA THR A 323 -7.93 -21.16 -2.42
C THR A 323 -7.61 -19.69 -2.68
N LEU A 324 -7.66 -18.81 -1.66
CA LEU A 324 -7.54 -17.36 -1.86
C LEU A 324 -6.30 -16.98 -2.66
N LEU A 325 -5.12 -17.45 -2.26
CA LEU A 325 -3.88 -17.12 -2.96
C LEU A 325 -3.84 -17.75 -4.35
N ALA A 326 -4.23 -19.02 -4.48
CA ALA A 326 -4.31 -19.70 -5.77
C ALA A 326 -5.39 -19.09 -6.69
N ASP A 327 -6.51 -18.61 -6.13
CA ASP A 327 -7.55 -17.92 -6.89
C ASP A 327 -7.06 -16.53 -7.34
N LEU A 328 -6.36 -15.81 -6.47
CA LEU A 328 -5.70 -14.55 -6.81
C LEU A 328 -4.69 -14.76 -7.95
N GLU A 329 -3.82 -15.74 -7.85
CA GLU A 329 -2.85 -16.06 -8.90
C GLU A 329 -3.52 -16.34 -10.23
N ARG A 330 -4.56 -17.20 -10.22
CA ARG A 330 -5.31 -17.52 -11.43
C ARG A 330 -6.00 -16.31 -12.06
N VAL A 331 -6.60 -15.44 -11.25
CA VAL A 331 -7.24 -14.23 -11.79
C VAL A 331 -6.19 -13.28 -12.36
N LEU A 332 -5.07 -13.07 -11.70
CA LEU A 332 -3.98 -12.22 -12.20
C LEU A 332 -3.38 -12.77 -13.50
N GLU A 333 -3.23 -14.11 -13.64
CA GLU A 333 -2.80 -14.74 -14.88
C GLU A 333 -3.79 -14.52 -16.02
N ARG A 334 -5.09 -14.71 -15.76
CA ARG A 334 -6.14 -14.46 -16.76
C ARG A 334 -6.13 -13.02 -17.28
N ARG A 335 -5.64 -12.06 -16.48
CA ARG A 335 -5.52 -10.66 -16.92
C ARG A 335 -4.44 -10.48 -18.01
N GLY A 336 -3.54 -11.43 -18.20
CA GLY A 336 -2.63 -11.48 -19.35
C GLY A 336 -1.62 -10.33 -19.40
N CYS A 337 -1.12 -9.88 -18.26
CA CYS A 337 -0.10 -8.83 -18.22
C CYS A 337 1.23 -9.35 -18.78
N PRO A 338 2.02 -8.49 -19.47
CA PRO A 338 3.32 -8.87 -20.06
C PRO A 338 4.31 -9.43 -19.03
N THR A 339 4.26 -8.93 -17.79
CA THR A 339 5.11 -9.39 -16.69
C THR A 339 4.24 -10.17 -15.68
N PRO A 340 4.64 -11.36 -15.29
CA PRO A 340 3.97 -12.10 -14.21
C PRO A 340 3.97 -11.31 -12.92
N LYS A 341 2.86 -11.37 -12.17
CA LYS A 341 2.74 -10.69 -10.89
C LYS A 341 3.56 -11.39 -9.81
N ARG A 342 4.25 -10.59 -9.02
CA ARG A 342 4.80 -10.97 -7.73
C ARG A 342 3.78 -10.63 -6.65
N ILE A 343 3.63 -11.47 -5.66
CA ILE A 343 2.67 -11.27 -4.58
C ILE A 343 3.42 -10.86 -3.32
N TRP A 344 3.00 -9.75 -2.74
CA TRP A 344 3.41 -9.29 -1.43
C TRP A 344 2.27 -9.50 -0.45
N ILE A 345 2.53 -10.20 0.64
CA ILE A 345 1.58 -10.28 1.76
C ILE A 345 1.85 -9.06 2.65
N THR A 346 1.15 -7.97 2.37
CA THR A 346 1.45 -6.66 2.95
C THR A 346 0.89 -6.44 4.34
N GLU A 347 0.01 -7.33 4.78
CA GLU A 347 -0.37 -7.47 6.18
C GLU A 347 -0.53 -8.93 6.55
N THR A 348 0.15 -9.35 7.59
CA THR A 348 -0.03 -10.66 8.24
C THR A 348 0.26 -10.59 9.72
N GLY A 349 -0.13 -11.63 10.41
CA GLY A 349 0.10 -11.83 11.84
C GLY A 349 -0.79 -12.93 12.37
N VAL A 350 -0.60 -13.26 13.63
CA VAL A 350 -1.42 -14.25 14.33
C VAL A 350 -1.86 -13.70 15.69
N GLY A 351 -3.14 -13.80 15.99
CA GLY A 351 -3.72 -13.15 17.17
C GLY A 351 -4.85 -13.92 17.84
N GLY A 352 -5.91 -13.19 18.20
CA GLY A 352 -7.10 -13.77 18.82
C GLY A 352 -7.84 -14.75 17.90
N PRO A 353 -8.72 -15.58 18.49
CA PRO A 353 -9.49 -16.57 17.74
C PRO A 353 -10.59 -15.95 16.85
N LYS A 354 -10.86 -14.65 17.02
CA LYS A 354 -11.82 -13.86 16.25
C LYS A 354 -11.21 -12.50 15.98
N PRO A 355 -11.59 -11.82 14.88
CA PRO A 355 -11.23 -10.41 14.66
C PRO A 355 -11.61 -9.58 15.89
N GLY A 356 -10.63 -8.79 16.41
CA GLY A 356 -10.81 -7.98 17.61
C GLY A 356 -11.02 -8.77 18.93
N GLY A 357 -10.92 -10.09 18.90
CA GLY A 357 -10.94 -10.90 20.13
C GLY A 357 -9.60 -10.85 20.87
N PRO A 358 -9.60 -11.01 22.21
CA PRO A 358 -8.37 -10.93 22.99
C PRO A 358 -7.37 -12.01 22.58
N ARG A 359 -6.10 -11.64 22.55
CA ARG A 359 -5.02 -12.61 22.33
C ARG A 359 -4.94 -13.57 23.52
N PRO A 360 -4.70 -14.87 23.29
CA PRO A 360 -4.47 -15.80 24.39
C PRO A 360 -3.29 -15.36 25.27
N THR A 361 -3.38 -15.62 26.55
CA THR A 361 -2.29 -15.39 27.52
C THR A 361 -1.57 -16.67 27.89
N ASP A 362 -2.17 -17.82 27.63
CA ASP A 362 -1.58 -19.12 27.89
C ASP A 362 -0.33 -19.37 27.04
N PRO A 363 0.79 -19.78 27.65
CA PRO A 363 2.05 -20.01 26.93
C PRO A 363 1.96 -21.09 25.83
N ALA A 364 1.16 -22.14 26.03
CA ALA A 364 1.00 -23.20 25.02
C ALA A 364 0.24 -22.68 23.79
N ALA A 365 -0.81 -21.88 24.00
CA ALA A 365 -1.55 -21.23 22.94
C ALA A 365 -0.69 -20.22 22.17
N LEU A 366 0.13 -19.41 22.85
CA LEU A 366 1.07 -18.49 22.22
C LEU A 366 2.13 -19.22 21.38
N ARG A 367 2.67 -20.36 21.87
CA ARG A 367 3.55 -21.21 21.07
C ARG A 367 2.82 -21.80 19.87
N GLY A 368 1.55 -22.18 20.03
CA GLY A 368 0.68 -22.64 18.94
C GLY A 368 0.53 -21.58 17.84
N GLN A 369 0.28 -20.33 18.22
CA GLN A 369 0.25 -19.19 17.29
C GLN A 369 1.58 -19.00 16.56
N CYS A 370 2.69 -19.08 17.30
CA CYS A 370 4.01 -18.97 16.70
C CYS A 370 4.26 -20.05 15.63
N ARG A 371 3.89 -21.30 15.91
CA ARG A 371 4.01 -22.40 14.93
C ARG A 371 3.08 -22.18 13.72
N ALA A 372 1.88 -21.67 13.94
CA ALA A 372 0.94 -21.36 12.85
C ALA A 372 1.50 -20.28 11.92
N LEU A 373 2.06 -19.20 12.47
CA LEU A 373 2.72 -18.15 11.67
C LEU A 373 3.95 -18.71 10.94
N ASN A 374 4.76 -19.58 11.59
CA ASN A 374 5.88 -20.22 10.91
C ASN A 374 5.46 -21.12 9.74
N ALA A 375 4.32 -21.82 9.88
CA ALA A 375 3.78 -22.61 8.78
C ALA A 375 3.37 -21.71 7.60
N ALA A 376 2.85 -20.50 7.90
CA ALA A 376 2.54 -19.48 6.92
C ALA A 376 3.75 -19.06 6.12
N LEU A 377 4.69 -18.51 6.83
CA LEU A 377 5.92 -18.00 6.24
C LEU A 377 6.66 -19.09 5.45
N THR A 378 6.62 -20.35 5.93
CA THR A 378 7.19 -21.49 5.20
C THR A 378 6.44 -21.80 3.90
N ALA A 379 5.11 -21.70 3.90
CA ALA A 379 4.31 -21.91 2.69
C ALA A 379 4.60 -20.82 1.66
N TRP A 380 4.62 -19.54 2.07
CA TRP A 380 4.95 -18.42 1.21
C TRP A 380 6.39 -18.46 0.70
N TYR A 381 7.35 -18.84 1.52
CA TYR A 381 8.73 -19.07 1.08
C TYR A 381 8.85 -20.11 -0.04
N ARG A 382 7.99 -21.13 -0.04
CA ARG A 382 7.96 -22.19 -1.07
C ARG A 382 7.20 -21.78 -2.33
N ASP A 383 6.35 -20.77 -2.24
CA ASP A 383 5.62 -20.25 -3.38
C ASP A 383 6.53 -19.35 -4.21
N PRO A 384 6.81 -19.68 -5.48
CA PRO A 384 7.73 -18.90 -6.30
C PRO A 384 7.22 -17.51 -6.68
N ARG A 385 5.95 -17.19 -6.38
CA ARG A 385 5.35 -15.89 -6.67
C ARG A 385 5.33 -14.97 -5.47
N VAL A 386 5.41 -15.50 -4.26
CA VAL A 386 5.41 -14.71 -3.03
C VAL A 386 6.84 -14.29 -2.69
N ASP A 387 7.10 -12.99 -2.66
CA ASP A 387 8.42 -12.42 -2.40
C ASP A 387 8.57 -11.86 -0.99
N THR A 388 7.47 -11.36 -0.41
CA THR A 388 7.54 -10.53 0.80
C THR A 388 6.33 -10.78 1.68
N ALA A 389 6.55 -10.79 3.00
CA ALA A 389 5.47 -10.81 3.99
C ALA A 389 5.74 -9.74 5.06
N PHE A 390 4.73 -8.91 5.36
CA PHE A 390 4.81 -7.85 6.35
C PHE A 390 4.08 -8.26 7.62
N GLN A 391 4.76 -8.24 8.73
CA GLN A 391 4.15 -8.39 10.05
C GLN A 391 3.41 -7.12 10.43
N TYR A 392 2.13 -7.23 10.69
CA TYR A 392 1.26 -6.18 11.23
C TYR A 392 1.00 -6.46 12.72
N THR A 393 1.45 -5.70 13.68
CA THR A 393 2.41 -4.59 13.76
C THR A 393 3.55 -4.97 14.70
N PHE A 394 4.53 -4.08 14.95
CA PHE A 394 5.47 -4.35 16.05
C PHE A 394 4.75 -4.26 17.39
N ARG A 395 4.18 -3.08 17.76
CA ARG A 395 3.38 -2.89 18.97
C ARG A 395 1.93 -3.30 18.71
N GLN A 396 1.43 -4.27 19.47
CA GLN A 396 0.06 -4.79 19.31
C GLN A 396 -0.99 -3.71 19.53
N ASP A 397 -1.92 -3.56 18.59
CA ASP A 397 -3.19 -2.90 18.80
C ASP A 397 -4.21 -3.91 19.36
N ASP A 398 -4.79 -3.63 20.52
CA ASP A 398 -5.74 -4.56 21.17
C ASP A 398 -7.07 -4.72 20.39
N SER A 399 -7.40 -3.80 19.49
CA SER A 399 -8.52 -3.99 18.56
C SER A 399 -8.20 -4.96 17.41
N TYR A 400 -6.90 -5.16 17.14
CA TYR A 400 -6.37 -6.09 16.15
C TYR A 400 -5.11 -6.76 16.70
N PRO A 401 -5.25 -7.74 17.62
CA PRO A 401 -4.17 -8.19 18.50
C PRO A 401 -3.23 -9.21 17.81
N VAL A 402 -2.51 -8.79 16.81
CA VAL A 402 -1.56 -9.63 16.04
C VAL A 402 -0.09 -9.18 16.16
N GLY A 403 0.20 -8.15 16.94
CA GLY A 403 1.54 -7.56 17.09
C GLY A 403 2.60 -8.50 17.65
N LEU A 404 3.86 -8.09 17.58
CA LEU A 404 5.01 -8.84 18.10
C LEU A 404 5.28 -8.61 19.58
N VAL A 405 4.88 -7.45 20.09
CA VAL A 405 4.97 -7.06 21.50
C VAL A 405 3.61 -6.58 21.98
N ASP A 406 3.34 -6.68 23.27
CA ASP A 406 2.06 -6.27 23.83
C ASP A 406 1.86 -4.75 23.78
N THR A 407 0.60 -4.33 23.92
CA THR A 407 0.19 -2.92 23.87
C THR A 407 0.92 -2.05 24.87
N GLY A 408 1.16 -2.58 26.09
CA GLY A 408 1.86 -1.89 27.17
C GLY A 408 3.38 -1.87 27.06
N LEU A 409 3.95 -2.50 26.02
CA LEU A 409 5.39 -2.66 25.87
C LEU A 409 6.04 -3.30 27.14
N THR A 410 5.45 -4.39 27.63
CA THR A 410 5.93 -5.10 28.82
C THR A 410 6.55 -6.45 28.49
N ARG A 411 6.09 -7.07 27.38
CA ARG A 411 6.59 -8.38 26.94
C ARG A 411 6.59 -8.52 25.42
N ALA A 412 7.52 -9.31 24.91
CA ALA A 412 7.47 -9.82 23.55
C ALA A 412 6.73 -11.17 23.50
N PHE A 413 5.99 -11.40 22.43
CA PHE A 413 5.39 -12.71 22.14
C PHE A 413 6.40 -13.65 21.47
N PRO A 414 6.20 -14.98 21.50
CA PRO A 414 7.09 -15.93 20.79
C PRO A 414 7.25 -15.61 19.29
N THR A 415 6.24 -14.98 18.68
CA THR A 415 6.26 -14.53 17.28
C THR A 415 7.33 -13.48 16.99
N TYR A 416 7.80 -12.71 17.98
CA TYR A 416 8.90 -11.78 17.82
C TYR A 416 10.20 -12.50 17.41
N ASP A 417 10.59 -13.55 18.13
CA ASP A 417 11.79 -14.31 17.80
C ASP A 417 11.67 -14.98 16.42
N LEU A 418 10.46 -15.44 16.07
CA LEU A 418 10.19 -16.03 14.77
C LEU A 418 10.37 -15.00 13.64
N VAL A 419 9.72 -13.85 13.72
CA VAL A 419 9.80 -12.80 12.70
C VAL A 419 11.23 -12.31 12.55
N ARG A 420 11.96 -12.12 13.66
CA ARG A 420 13.39 -11.78 13.63
C ARG A 420 14.23 -12.85 12.93
N ALA A 421 14.01 -14.14 13.21
CA ALA A 421 14.73 -15.23 12.55
C ALA A 421 14.46 -15.25 11.02
N TRP A 422 13.20 -15.02 10.60
CA TRP A 422 12.83 -14.92 9.19
C TRP A 422 13.44 -13.67 8.53
N SER A 423 13.44 -12.53 9.20
CA SER A 423 14.00 -11.29 8.66
C SER A 423 15.50 -11.39 8.40
N THR A 424 16.24 -12.05 9.29
CA THR A 424 17.70 -12.20 9.15
C THR A 424 18.11 -13.31 8.20
N ARG A 425 17.29 -14.35 8.01
CA ARG A 425 17.62 -15.56 7.22
C ARG A 425 16.67 -15.86 6.07
N GLY A 426 15.56 -15.14 5.92
CA GLY A 426 14.56 -15.41 4.89
C GLY A 426 15.08 -15.29 3.46
N PHE A 427 16.24 -14.66 3.26
CA PHE A 427 16.97 -14.61 1.98
C PHE A 427 17.85 -15.81 1.71
N SER A 428 17.99 -16.76 2.65
CA SER A 428 18.82 -17.94 2.43
C SER A 428 18.17 -18.89 1.43
N THR A 429 18.97 -19.37 0.49
CA THR A 429 18.57 -20.45 -0.43
C THR A 429 18.59 -21.82 0.22
N ASP A 430 19.13 -21.93 1.46
CA ASP A 430 19.32 -23.19 2.19
C ASP A 430 18.03 -23.70 2.85
N GLY A 431 16.93 -22.99 2.69
CA GLY A 431 15.64 -23.33 3.25
C GLY A 431 15.14 -22.34 4.31
N PRO A 432 13.94 -22.58 4.85
CA PRO A 432 13.36 -21.76 5.92
C PRO A 432 14.26 -21.74 7.16
N PRO A 433 14.29 -20.64 7.93
CA PRO A 433 15.03 -20.60 9.17
C PRO A 433 14.51 -21.65 10.17
N PRO A 434 15.37 -22.17 11.05
CA PRO A 434 14.93 -23.10 12.09
C PRO A 434 13.93 -22.41 13.04
N VAL A 435 12.90 -23.16 13.46
CA VAL A 435 11.90 -22.67 14.40
C VAL A 435 12.55 -22.32 15.74
N PRO A 436 12.40 -21.08 16.23
CA PRO A 436 12.98 -20.65 17.51
C PRO A 436 12.50 -21.49 18.70
N GLY A 437 13.32 -21.59 19.74
CA GLY A 437 12.97 -22.31 20.97
C GLY A 437 11.72 -21.76 21.65
N SER A 438 11.47 -20.46 21.56
CA SER A 438 10.28 -19.79 22.10
C SER A 438 8.97 -20.26 21.45
N CYS A 439 9.00 -20.88 20.26
CA CYS A 439 7.84 -21.42 19.54
C CYS A 439 7.63 -22.94 19.78
N ARG A 440 8.53 -23.62 20.48
CA ARG A 440 8.51 -25.07 20.75
C ARG A 440 7.73 -25.46 21.99
#